data_55a11949c812331b0e725f9871241c28
#
_entry.id   55a11949c812331b0e725f9871241c28
#
_cell.length_a   1.000
_cell.length_b   1.000
_cell.length_c   1.000
_cell.angle_alpha   90.00
_cell.angle_beta   90.00
_cell.angle_gamma   90.00
#
_symmetry.space_group_name_H-M   'P 1'
#
loop_
_entity.id
_entity.type
_entity.pdbx_description
1 polymer ?
#
loop_
_entity_poly.entity_id
_entity_poly.type
_entity_poly.pdbx_seq_one_letter_code
_entity_poly.pdbx_strand_id
1 'polypeptide(L)'
;MARLKAVAEEWLGEGEYFLVDIREEHGMTEAMEEVSRIVVEIDHQDGVWIDDCAHLSRFLQERFAGELDDYELEVGSAGIGRPLKVARQYFGLIGKEVEVMTGDGRKIKGILKSVEEPKFTVTCKQKRAVEGKKRPQMVETDIVFDMNEIKYTKYVIKFK
;
A
#
# COMPACT_ATOMS: atom_id res chain seq x y z
N MET A 1 3.23 -20.91 1.27
CA MET A 1 2.85 -19.52 0.96
C MET A 1 2.28 -19.31 -0.45
N ALA A 2 2.86 -19.93 -1.49
CA ALA A 2 2.34 -19.79 -2.85
C ALA A 2 0.92 -20.31 -3.02
N ARG A 3 0.58 -21.43 -2.39
CA ARG A 3 -0.78 -21.99 -2.39
C ARG A 3 -1.76 -21.03 -1.72
N LEU A 4 -1.37 -20.48 -0.57
CA LEU A 4 -2.21 -19.56 0.18
C LEU A 4 -2.48 -18.28 -0.63
N LYS A 5 -1.45 -17.76 -1.30
CA LYS A 5 -1.59 -16.62 -2.19
C LYS A 5 -2.59 -16.90 -3.32
N ALA A 6 -2.45 -18.04 -3.98
CA ALA A 6 -3.33 -18.43 -5.08
C ALA A 6 -4.79 -18.55 -4.63
N VAL A 7 -5.04 -19.14 -3.47
CA VAL A 7 -6.39 -19.30 -2.93
C VAL A 7 -6.97 -17.95 -2.50
N ALA A 8 -6.16 -17.09 -1.90
CA ALA A 8 -6.60 -15.72 -1.55
C ALA A 8 -6.99 -14.94 -2.80
N GLU A 9 -6.19 -15.01 -3.86
CA GLU A 9 -6.48 -14.36 -5.13
C GLU A 9 -7.75 -14.93 -5.78
N GLU A 10 -8.01 -16.21 -5.63
CA GLU A 10 -9.24 -16.84 -6.09
C GLU A 10 -10.47 -16.24 -5.42
N TRP A 11 -10.42 -16.04 -4.09
CA TRP A 11 -11.51 -15.40 -3.34
C TRP A 11 -11.70 -13.95 -3.76
N LEU A 12 -10.60 -13.23 -3.93
CA LEU A 12 -10.64 -11.81 -4.34
C LEU A 12 -11.19 -11.67 -5.77
N GLY A 13 -10.90 -12.64 -6.64
CA GLY A 13 -11.42 -12.68 -7.99
C GLY A 13 -10.99 -11.51 -8.85
N GLU A 14 -11.85 -11.15 -9.82
CA GLU A 14 -11.66 -10.00 -10.71
C GLU A 14 -12.31 -8.74 -10.16
N GLY A 15 -12.75 -8.76 -8.89
CA GLY A 15 -13.40 -7.63 -8.25
C GLY A 15 -12.42 -6.51 -7.91
N GLU A 16 -12.94 -5.54 -7.18
CA GLU A 16 -12.18 -4.34 -6.82
C GLU A 16 -11.19 -4.55 -5.68
N TYR A 17 -11.33 -5.66 -4.93
CA TYR A 17 -10.33 -6.06 -3.93
C TYR A 17 -9.13 -6.69 -4.60
N PHE A 18 -7.95 -6.41 -4.07
CA PHE A 18 -6.72 -7.03 -4.56
C PHE A 18 -5.76 -7.31 -3.42
N LEU A 19 -4.89 -8.29 -3.65
CA LEU A 19 -3.88 -8.70 -2.69
C LEU A 19 -2.70 -7.74 -2.74
N VAL A 20 -2.32 -7.20 -1.59
CA VAL A 20 -1.15 -6.33 -1.45
C VAL A 20 0.06 -7.12 -1.01
N ASP A 21 -0.10 -7.95 0.02
CA ASP A 21 1.00 -8.71 0.58
C ASP A 21 0.48 -9.94 1.33
N ILE A 22 1.31 -10.96 1.38
CA ILE A 22 1.08 -12.12 2.21
C ILE A 22 2.44 -12.51 2.79
N ARG A 23 2.52 -12.63 4.11
CA ARG A 23 3.79 -12.89 4.77
C ARG A 23 3.61 -13.75 6.01
N GLU A 24 4.67 -14.42 6.39
CA GLU A 24 4.75 -15.21 7.60
C GLU A 24 5.60 -14.43 8.61
N GLU A 25 5.06 -14.25 9.81
CA GLU A 25 5.76 -13.57 10.90
C GLU A 25 5.92 -14.54 12.07
N HIS A 26 7.07 -14.49 12.72
CA HIS A 26 7.36 -15.30 13.89
C HIS A 26 7.59 -14.38 15.09
N GLY A 27 7.05 -14.76 16.23
CA GLY A 27 7.18 -13.98 17.45
C GLY A 27 7.07 -14.85 18.68
N MET A 28 7.16 -14.20 19.83
CA MET A 28 7.03 -14.85 21.15
C MET A 28 5.91 -14.18 21.91
N THR A 29 5.11 -14.98 22.60
CA THR A 29 4.10 -14.48 23.53
C THR A 29 4.74 -14.04 24.84
N GLU A 30 3.98 -13.36 25.71
CA GLU A 30 4.45 -13.00 27.05
C GLU A 30 4.83 -14.22 27.87
N ALA A 31 4.21 -15.36 27.59
CA ALA A 31 4.50 -16.64 28.22
C ALA A 31 5.73 -17.35 27.62
N MET A 32 6.48 -16.67 26.74
CA MET A 32 7.66 -17.19 26.05
C MET A 32 7.34 -18.37 25.11
N GLU A 33 6.11 -18.45 24.64
CA GLU A 33 5.70 -19.41 23.62
C GLU A 33 5.92 -18.86 22.24
N GLU A 34 6.49 -19.68 21.35
CA GLU A 34 6.69 -19.30 19.95
C GLU A 34 5.36 -19.29 19.21
N VAL A 35 5.07 -18.20 18.51
CA VAL A 35 3.85 -18.04 17.71
C VAL A 35 4.22 -17.73 16.28
N SER A 36 3.61 -18.46 15.34
CA SER A 36 3.72 -18.18 13.92
C SER A 36 2.42 -17.57 13.43
N ARG A 37 2.53 -16.46 12.70
CA ARG A 37 1.38 -15.72 12.19
C ARG A 37 1.49 -15.59 10.67
N ILE A 38 0.36 -15.75 10.00
CA ILE A 38 0.27 -15.45 8.57
C ILE A 38 -0.57 -14.19 8.43
N VAL A 39 0.03 -13.17 7.81
CA VAL A 39 -0.62 -11.87 7.59
C VAL A 39 -0.98 -11.74 6.12
N VAL A 40 -2.26 -11.52 5.84
CA VAL A 40 -2.78 -11.29 4.50
C VAL A 40 -3.27 -9.84 4.44
N GLU A 41 -2.66 -9.03 3.60
CA GLU A 41 -3.06 -7.64 3.42
C GLU A 41 -3.75 -7.47 2.08
N ILE A 42 -4.96 -6.93 2.11
CA ILE A 42 -5.75 -6.65 0.92
C ILE A 42 -6.05 -5.15 0.86
N ASP A 43 -6.41 -4.67 -0.31
CA ASP A 43 -6.80 -3.29 -0.49
C ASP A 43 -7.96 -3.19 -1.49
N HIS A 44 -8.62 -2.04 -1.47
CA HIS A 44 -9.76 -1.74 -2.33
C HIS A 44 -9.74 -0.24 -2.61
N GLN A 45 -10.10 0.15 -3.81
CA GLN A 45 -10.08 1.55 -4.22
C GLN A 45 -10.90 2.46 -3.28
N ASP A 46 -12.02 1.98 -2.76
CA ASP A 46 -12.93 2.73 -1.89
C ASP A 46 -12.74 2.40 -0.40
N GLY A 47 -11.71 1.63 -0.05
CA GLY A 47 -11.45 1.20 1.33
C GLY A 47 -11.86 -0.24 1.59
N VAL A 48 -11.36 -0.78 2.68
CA VAL A 48 -11.57 -2.18 3.04
C VAL A 48 -12.59 -2.29 4.18
N TRP A 49 -13.59 -3.13 3.99
CA TRP A 49 -14.60 -3.41 5.02
C TRP A 49 -14.12 -4.53 5.93
N ILE A 50 -14.32 -4.36 7.24
CA ILE A 50 -13.93 -5.37 8.24
C ILE A 50 -14.64 -6.70 7.98
N ASP A 51 -15.92 -6.66 7.60
CA ASP A 51 -16.69 -7.86 7.30
C ASP A 51 -16.09 -8.67 6.15
N ASP A 52 -15.55 -8.00 5.14
CA ASP A 52 -14.91 -8.69 4.01
C ASP A 52 -13.61 -9.34 4.43
N CYS A 53 -12.84 -8.71 5.31
CA CYS A 53 -11.64 -9.32 5.88
C CYS A 53 -12.01 -10.59 6.67
N ALA A 54 -13.08 -10.54 7.44
CA ALA A 54 -13.56 -11.69 8.21
C ALA A 54 -14.02 -12.83 7.29
N HIS A 55 -14.70 -12.51 6.18
CA HIS A 55 -15.12 -13.49 5.19
C HIS A 55 -13.92 -14.16 4.52
N LEU A 56 -12.91 -13.40 4.13
CA LEU A 56 -11.70 -13.96 3.54
C LEU A 56 -10.95 -14.84 4.54
N SER A 57 -10.84 -14.38 5.79
CA SER A 57 -10.19 -15.16 6.84
C SER A 57 -10.88 -16.52 7.01
N ARG A 58 -12.21 -16.53 7.08
CA ARG A 58 -13.01 -17.76 7.21
C ARG A 58 -12.84 -18.66 6.00
N PHE A 59 -12.86 -18.10 4.81
CA PHE A 59 -12.65 -18.84 3.56
C PHE A 59 -11.29 -19.55 3.55
N LEU A 60 -10.23 -18.83 3.94
CA LEU A 60 -8.89 -19.41 4.00
C LEU A 60 -8.78 -20.51 5.06
N GLN A 61 -9.39 -20.30 6.23
CA GLN A 61 -9.39 -21.30 7.29
C GLN A 61 -10.11 -22.57 6.88
N GLU A 62 -11.24 -22.47 6.19
CA GLU A 62 -11.98 -23.62 5.68
C GLU A 62 -11.22 -24.34 4.58
N ARG A 63 -10.60 -23.58 3.66
CA ARG A 63 -9.87 -24.17 2.54
C ARG A 63 -8.60 -24.90 2.98
N PHE A 64 -7.96 -24.43 4.04
CA PHE A 64 -6.74 -25.00 4.59
C PHE A 64 -6.97 -25.65 5.95
N ALA A 65 -8.14 -26.22 6.16
CA ALA A 65 -8.49 -26.87 7.43
C ALA A 65 -7.41 -27.89 7.84
N GLY A 66 -6.88 -27.74 9.05
CA GLY A 66 -5.80 -28.56 9.57
C GLY A 66 -4.40 -28.10 9.21
N GLU A 67 -4.23 -27.39 8.10
CA GLU A 67 -2.92 -26.93 7.65
C GLU A 67 -2.49 -25.62 8.33
N LEU A 68 -3.46 -24.81 8.81
CA LEU A 68 -3.22 -23.54 9.48
C LEU A 68 -3.39 -23.61 10.99
N ASP A 69 -3.55 -24.81 11.56
CA ASP A 69 -3.81 -24.97 13.00
C ASP A 69 -2.69 -24.42 13.88
N ASP A 70 -1.44 -24.46 13.39
CA ASP A 70 -0.28 -23.97 14.12
C ASP A 70 0.02 -22.47 13.87
N TYR A 71 -0.84 -21.80 13.10
CA TYR A 71 -0.66 -20.41 12.72
C TYR A 71 -1.85 -19.56 13.17
N GLU A 72 -1.54 -18.31 13.53
CA GLU A 72 -2.56 -17.29 13.65
C GLU A 72 -2.74 -16.66 12.28
N LEU A 73 -3.96 -16.62 11.77
CA LEU A 73 -4.27 -15.98 10.51
C LEU A 73 -4.84 -14.59 10.76
N GLU A 74 -4.18 -13.58 10.21
CA GLU A 74 -4.62 -12.20 10.28
C GLU A 74 -4.88 -11.68 8.87
N VAL A 75 -6.11 -11.26 8.60
CA VAL A 75 -6.50 -10.64 7.34
C VAL A 75 -6.91 -9.21 7.61
N GLY A 76 -6.31 -8.27 6.92
CA GLY A 76 -6.60 -6.87 7.13
C GLY A 76 -6.27 -6.01 5.92
N SER A 77 -6.51 -4.71 6.07
CA SER A 77 -6.14 -3.75 5.05
C SER A 77 -4.63 -3.49 5.08
N ALA A 78 -4.10 -3.02 3.94
CA ALA A 78 -2.68 -2.70 3.82
C ALA A 78 -2.21 -1.58 4.75
N GLY A 79 -3.12 -0.90 5.42
CA GLY A 79 -2.80 0.14 6.39
C GLY A 79 -2.43 1.48 5.75
N ILE A 80 -2.90 2.55 6.39
CA ILE A 80 -2.64 3.92 5.95
C ILE A 80 -1.27 4.34 6.51
N GLY A 81 -0.47 5.04 5.68
CA GLY A 81 0.85 5.52 6.08
C GLY A 81 1.98 4.52 5.87
N ARG A 82 1.67 3.32 5.39
CA ARG A 82 2.68 2.33 5.01
C ARG A 82 3.08 2.52 3.55
N PRO A 83 4.31 2.13 3.18
CA PRO A 83 4.73 2.19 1.78
C PRO A 83 3.83 1.38 0.87
N LEU A 84 3.54 1.91 -0.31
CA LEU A 84 2.78 1.19 -1.32
C LEU A 84 3.63 0.05 -1.88
N LYS A 85 3.04 -1.12 -2.04
CA LYS A 85 3.76 -2.33 -2.47
C LYS A 85 3.45 -2.76 -3.90
N VAL A 86 2.25 -2.45 -4.39
CA VAL A 86 1.82 -2.85 -5.72
C VAL A 86 1.30 -1.66 -6.50
N ALA A 87 1.48 -1.71 -7.84
CA ALA A 87 1.08 -0.62 -8.72
C ALA A 87 -0.41 -0.28 -8.62
N ARG A 88 -1.23 -1.29 -8.39
CA ARG A 88 -2.69 -1.10 -8.29
C ARG A 88 -3.09 -0.17 -7.15
N GLN A 89 -2.30 -0.11 -6.08
CA GLN A 89 -2.56 0.83 -4.98
C GLN A 89 -2.43 2.29 -5.41
N TYR A 90 -1.54 2.57 -6.37
CA TYR A 90 -1.34 3.92 -6.89
C TYR A 90 -2.60 4.45 -7.57
N PHE A 91 -3.30 3.62 -8.33
CA PHE A 91 -4.50 4.05 -9.06
C PHE A 91 -5.59 4.58 -8.13
N GLY A 92 -5.75 3.99 -6.95
CA GLY A 92 -6.71 4.47 -5.95
C GLY A 92 -6.33 5.79 -5.29
N LEU A 93 -5.10 6.24 -5.46
CA LEU A 93 -4.59 7.47 -4.86
C LEU A 93 -4.47 8.64 -5.84
N ILE A 94 -4.90 8.46 -7.09
CA ILE A 94 -4.88 9.56 -8.06
C ILE A 94 -5.76 10.71 -7.55
N GLY A 95 -5.18 11.92 -7.51
CA GLY A 95 -5.83 13.10 -6.95
C GLY A 95 -5.58 13.32 -5.47
N LYS A 96 -4.89 12.39 -4.81
CA LYS A 96 -4.57 12.47 -3.39
C LYS A 96 -3.10 12.79 -3.17
N GLU A 97 -2.79 13.31 -1.98
CA GLU A 97 -1.41 13.66 -1.63
C GLU A 97 -0.60 12.42 -1.27
N VAL A 98 0.58 12.32 -1.84
CA VAL A 98 1.52 11.23 -1.58
C VAL A 98 2.90 11.78 -1.23
N GLU A 99 3.69 10.98 -0.52
CA GLU A 99 5.09 11.27 -0.23
C GLU A 99 5.94 10.21 -0.94
N VAL A 100 6.89 10.67 -1.73
CA VAL A 100 7.84 9.81 -2.45
C VAL A 100 9.22 10.01 -1.86
N MET A 101 9.89 8.92 -1.46
CA MET A 101 11.31 8.97 -1.11
C MET A 101 12.11 8.48 -2.30
N THR A 102 12.94 9.35 -2.86
CA THR A 102 13.79 9.03 -3.99
C THR A 102 14.94 8.12 -3.58
N GLY A 103 15.61 7.50 -4.57
CA GLY A 103 16.74 6.62 -4.30
C GLY A 103 17.91 7.32 -3.59
N ASP A 104 18.07 8.62 -3.77
CA ASP A 104 19.08 9.43 -3.08
C ASP A 104 18.64 9.99 -1.73
N GLY A 105 17.47 9.60 -1.24
CA GLY A 105 17.01 9.92 0.11
C GLY A 105 16.21 11.20 0.25
N ARG A 106 15.83 11.87 -0.83
CA ARG A 106 14.99 13.07 -0.77
C ARG A 106 13.52 12.67 -0.64
N LYS A 107 12.80 13.44 0.18
CA LYS A 107 11.34 13.27 0.34
C LYS A 107 10.62 14.34 -0.46
N ILE A 108 9.73 13.92 -1.33
CA ILE A 108 8.96 14.82 -2.20
C ILE A 108 7.47 14.57 -1.93
N LYS A 109 6.75 15.61 -1.58
CA LYS A 109 5.30 15.55 -1.33
C LYS A 109 4.55 16.27 -2.45
N GLY A 110 3.46 15.70 -2.89
CA GLY A 110 2.64 16.31 -3.92
C GLY A 110 1.39 15.48 -4.18
N ILE A 111 0.64 15.91 -5.19
CA ILE A 111 -0.60 15.23 -5.59
C ILE A 111 -0.28 14.22 -6.69
N LEU A 112 -0.72 12.98 -6.52
CA LEU A 112 -0.55 11.96 -7.54
C LEU A 112 -1.47 12.31 -8.71
N LYS A 113 -0.86 12.67 -9.84
CA LYS A 113 -1.58 13.15 -11.02
C LYS A 113 -2.01 12.00 -11.93
N SER A 114 -1.08 11.10 -12.23
CA SER A 114 -1.33 10.00 -13.15
C SER A 114 -0.41 8.82 -12.87
N VAL A 115 -0.82 7.65 -13.33
CA VAL A 115 -0.05 6.41 -13.18
C VAL A 115 -0.01 5.68 -14.51
N GLU A 116 1.20 5.41 -14.99
CA GLU A 116 1.46 4.59 -16.19
C GLU A 116 2.55 3.59 -15.82
N GLU A 117 2.15 2.45 -15.26
CA GLU A 117 3.09 1.47 -14.72
C GLU A 117 4.25 1.14 -15.67
N PRO A 118 5.53 1.18 -15.22
CA PRO A 118 6.00 1.37 -13.84
C PRO A 118 6.22 2.83 -13.42
N LYS A 119 5.71 3.80 -14.18
CA LYS A 119 5.91 5.22 -13.92
C LYS A 119 4.67 5.87 -13.34
N PHE A 120 4.88 6.93 -12.60
CA PHE A 120 3.80 7.76 -12.09
C PHE A 120 4.24 9.22 -12.01
N THR A 121 3.28 10.13 -12.09
CA THR A 121 3.55 11.57 -12.09
C THR A 121 2.97 12.20 -10.84
N VAL A 122 3.77 13.01 -10.15
CA VAL A 122 3.37 13.75 -8.96
C VAL A 122 3.49 15.24 -9.24
N THR A 123 2.42 15.98 -8.97
CA THR A 123 2.43 17.45 -9.10
C THR A 123 2.84 18.06 -7.76
N CYS A 124 3.98 18.71 -7.75
CA CYS A 124 4.56 19.35 -6.57
C CYS A 124 4.45 20.85 -6.65
N LYS A 125 4.24 21.49 -5.50
CA LYS A 125 4.30 22.93 -5.37
C LYS A 125 5.66 23.31 -4.79
N GLN A 126 6.43 24.10 -5.51
CA GLN A 126 7.75 24.53 -5.09
C GLN A 126 7.86 26.04 -5.18
N LYS A 127 8.56 26.65 -4.20
CA LYS A 127 8.89 28.07 -4.27
C LYS A 127 10.05 28.24 -5.25
N ARG A 128 9.83 29.02 -6.27
CA ARG A 128 10.86 29.34 -7.26
C ARG A 128 10.89 30.81 -7.51
N ALA A 129 12.09 31.33 -7.77
CA ALA A 129 12.24 32.71 -8.25
C ALA A 129 11.65 32.79 -9.66
N VAL A 130 10.70 33.71 -9.82
CA VAL A 130 10.06 33.95 -11.12
C VAL A 130 10.57 35.30 -11.63
N GLU A 131 10.97 35.32 -12.90
CA GLU A 131 11.44 36.54 -13.54
C GLU A 131 10.41 37.69 -13.44
N GLY A 132 10.86 38.86 -13.04
CA GLY A 132 9.99 40.02 -12.84
C GLY A 132 9.28 40.07 -11.50
N LYS A 133 9.49 39.11 -10.61
CA LYS A 133 8.89 39.07 -9.28
C LYS A 133 9.97 39.20 -8.20
N LYS A 134 9.69 40.03 -7.20
CA LYS A 134 10.62 40.29 -6.08
C LYS A 134 10.66 39.13 -5.07
N ARG A 135 9.58 38.37 -4.96
CA ARG A 135 9.49 37.26 -4.03
C ARG A 135 9.33 35.93 -4.80
N PRO A 136 9.88 34.83 -4.27
CA PRO A 136 9.64 33.53 -4.86
C PRO A 136 8.14 33.22 -4.93
N GLN A 137 7.71 32.64 -6.02
CA GLN A 137 6.33 32.26 -6.24
C GLN A 137 6.18 30.75 -6.12
N MET A 138 5.00 30.30 -5.69
CA MET A 138 4.68 28.88 -5.71
C MET A 138 4.41 28.45 -7.14
N VAL A 139 5.21 27.51 -7.62
CA VAL A 139 5.09 26.98 -8.98
C VAL A 139 4.76 25.52 -8.90
N GLU A 140 3.77 25.09 -9.67
CA GLU A 140 3.44 23.67 -9.79
C GLU A 140 4.36 23.04 -10.81
N THR A 141 4.98 21.92 -10.42
CA THR A 141 5.89 21.17 -11.28
C THR A 141 5.49 19.71 -11.25
N ASP A 142 5.36 19.10 -12.42
CA ASP A 142 5.09 17.69 -12.54
C ASP A 142 6.42 16.93 -12.59
N ILE A 143 6.56 15.94 -11.69
CA ILE A 143 7.76 15.09 -11.63
C ILE A 143 7.34 13.65 -11.93
N VAL A 144 8.01 13.03 -12.89
CA VAL A 144 7.78 11.62 -13.23
C VAL A 144 8.74 10.75 -12.44
N PHE A 145 8.20 9.78 -11.73
CA PHE A 145 8.99 8.79 -10.97
C PHE A 145 8.81 7.40 -11.56
N ASP A 146 9.82 6.56 -11.39
CA ASP A 146 9.75 5.13 -11.71
C ASP A 146 9.64 4.36 -10.40
N MET A 147 8.64 3.49 -10.30
CA MET A 147 8.40 2.68 -9.10
C MET A 147 9.60 1.82 -8.70
N ASN A 148 10.46 1.48 -9.67
CA ASN A 148 11.63 0.66 -9.45
C ASN A 148 12.87 1.46 -9.02
N GLU A 149 12.83 2.79 -9.14
CA GLU A 149 13.97 3.66 -8.83
C GLU A 149 13.81 4.43 -7.52
N ILE A 150 12.63 4.42 -6.93
CA ILE A 150 12.34 5.10 -5.67
C ILE A 150 12.46 4.12 -4.49
N LYS A 151 12.63 4.66 -3.28
CA LYS A 151 12.64 3.85 -2.07
C LYS A 151 11.24 3.47 -1.63
N TYR A 152 10.32 4.43 -1.65
CA TYR A 152 8.92 4.18 -1.31
C TYR A 152 8.00 5.30 -1.79
N THR A 153 6.70 5.01 -1.82
CA THR A 153 5.63 5.98 -1.94
C THR A 153 4.62 5.69 -0.83
N LYS A 154 4.19 6.73 -0.13
CA LYS A 154 3.19 6.63 0.95
C LYS A 154 2.05 7.57 0.72
N TYR A 155 0.85 7.16 1.11
CA TYR A 155 -0.30 8.05 1.19
C TYR A 155 -0.13 8.99 2.38
N VAL A 156 -0.34 10.28 2.15
CA VAL A 156 -0.27 11.29 3.21
C VAL A 156 -1.68 11.59 3.71
N ILE A 157 -1.92 11.30 4.98
CA ILE A 157 -3.21 11.60 5.61
C ILE A 157 -3.14 13.00 6.20
N LYS A 158 -4.13 13.83 5.85
CA LYS A 158 -4.27 15.14 6.46
C LYS A 158 -5.39 15.09 7.49
N PHE A 159 -5.04 15.37 8.72
CA PHE A 159 -6.02 15.57 9.79
C PHE A 159 -6.39 17.05 9.81
N LYS A 160 -7.69 17.30 9.75
CA LYS A 160 -8.20 18.68 9.86
C LYS A 160 -8.49 18.99 11.32
#